data_13a9877424bcbe803b8c34909f9e1731
#
_entry.id   13a9877424bcbe803b8c34909f9e1731
#
_cell.length_a   1.000
_cell.length_b   1.000
_cell.length_c   1.000
_cell.angle_alpha   90.00
_cell.angle_beta   90.00
_cell.angle_gamma   90.00
#
_symmetry.space_group_name_H-M   'P 1'
#
loop_
_entity.id
_entity.type
_entity.pdbx_description
1 polymer ?
#
loop_
_entity_poly.entity_id
_entity_poly.type
_entity_poly.pdbx_seq_one_letter_code
_entity_poly.pdbx_strand_id
1 'polypeptide(L)'
;MTEETTGFDAPPLRRLRYFHGQMLSAQDFQREQDYFREKLKLRLRCLLGYGVVCGLFVEPAHDDDHAAEAETAASSESEEDSAKRKHRAKVRLTPGLAVDCEGNEVVVRGGCVIDLGKALPEDERDKTTVWVGVQYAERPVEPTRAVFNDGCADNSDCEFAFTEECFAVRVTGCEPPVDDRCDTCCSRCEHKVLWLAKITDVDLREPVREEQIHLNIRRPFGRHVPTVITGVNWSHGHTYSVEEARALLGTHDEKAGLEVRFSGDVRVDSLQPGVVEIQVIEGGAGRNASTWYMGGTFTEPDPGDEFTRGFRFRQTTRETLQDGDRVLVSVRAAFILDRCCRPVDGTNVGGRVPLIGAEDTPSGRGCDVPPSGIGPWTSGTGAGGDVFESWFFVKEG
;
A
#
# COMPACT_ATOMS: atom_id res chain seq x y z
N MET A 1 -34.58 -3.04 -0.81
CA MET A 1 -33.60 -3.67 -1.69
C MET A 1 -33.56 -2.82 -2.94
N THR A 2 -32.65 -1.84 -2.97
CA THR A 2 -32.35 -1.04 -4.16
C THR A 2 -31.34 -1.84 -4.97
N GLU A 3 -31.73 -2.26 -6.19
CA GLU A 3 -30.81 -2.85 -7.17
C GLU A 3 -29.68 -1.83 -7.41
N GLU A 4 -28.50 -2.10 -6.88
CA GLU A 4 -27.26 -1.48 -7.35
C GLU A 4 -27.10 -1.91 -8.81
N THR A 5 -27.38 -1.00 -9.72
CA THR A 5 -27.05 -1.14 -11.12
C THR A 5 -25.54 -1.26 -11.25
N THR A 6 -25.04 -2.48 -11.39
CA THR A 6 -23.65 -2.78 -11.76
C THR A 6 -23.41 -2.33 -13.21
N GLY A 7 -23.37 -1.01 -13.40
CA GLY A 7 -23.04 -0.40 -14.67
C GLY A 7 -21.57 -0.03 -14.70
N PHE A 8 -20.90 -0.30 -15.82
CA PHE A 8 -19.56 0.22 -16.08
C PHE A 8 -19.59 1.75 -16.12
N ASP A 9 -18.98 2.40 -15.11
CA ASP A 9 -19.00 3.87 -14.97
C ASP A 9 -17.94 4.51 -15.88
N ALA A 10 -18.25 4.55 -17.17
CA ALA A 10 -17.47 5.29 -18.14
C ALA A 10 -18.39 6.23 -18.93
N PRO A 11 -18.01 7.50 -19.10
CA PRO A 11 -18.78 8.43 -19.92
C PRO A 11 -18.80 7.93 -21.37
N PRO A 12 -19.87 8.25 -22.14
CA PRO A 12 -19.93 7.89 -23.53
C PRO A 12 -18.80 8.61 -24.31
N LEU A 13 -17.86 7.84 -24.85
CA LEU A 13 -16.74 8.37 -25.62
C LEU A 13 -17.23 8.85 -27.00
N ARG A 14 -17.49 10.15 -27.12
CA ARG A 14 -17.94 10.79 -28.37
C ARG A 14 -16.78 11.54 -28.99
N ARG A 15 -16.41 11.17 -30.23
CA ARG A 15 -15.39 11.85 -31.01
C ARG A 15 -16.06 12.85 -31.97
N LEU A 16 -15.49 14.06 -32.09
CA LEU A 16 -15.90 15.04 -33.06
C LEU A 16 -15.70 14.47 -34.49
N ARG A 17 -16.66 14.72 -35.37
CA ARG A 17 -16.56 14.35 -36.79
C ARG A 17 -16.55 15.61 -37.63
N TYR A 18 -15.43 15.83 -38.31
CA TYR A 18 -15.26 16.98 -39.20
C TYR A 18 -15.89 16.73 -40.56
N PHE A 19 -16.50 17.78 -41.10
CA PHE A 19 -16.99 17.78 -42.48
C PHE A 19 -16.83 19.17 -43.09
N HIS A 20 -16.81 19.25 -44.44
CA HIS A 20 -16.60 20.50 -45.15
C HIS A 20 -17.73 21.51 -44.85
N GLY A 21 -17.35 22.76 -44.53
CA GLY A 21 -18.30 23.81 -44.14
C GLY A 21 -18.78 23.78 -42.69
N GLN A 22 -18.25 22.91 -41.88
CA GLN A 22 -18.56 22.91 -40.44
C GLN A 22 -17.95 24.13 -39.77
N MET A 23 -18.77 24.85 -39.00
CA MET A 23 -18.29 25.87 -38.07
C MET A 23 -17.87 25.20 -36.74
N LEU A 24 -16.70 25.52 -36.23
CA LEU A 24 -16.15 24.99 -34.97
C LEU A 24 -16.18 26.06 -33.91
N SER A 25 -16.67 25.67 -32.73
CA SER A 25 -16.70 26.49 -31.53
C SER A 25 -15.57 26.09 -30.58
N ALA A 26 -15.25 26.93 -29.59
CA ALA A 26 -14.31 26.58 -28.52
C ALA A 26 -14.74 25.27 -27.77
N GLN A 27 -16.04 25.05 -27.61
CA GLN A 27 -16.56 23.82 -27.01
C GLN A 27 -16.29 22.56 -27.85
N ASP A 28 -16.23 22.69 -29.17
CA ASP A 28 -15.93 21.55 -30.05
C ASP A 28 -14.47 21.10 -29.87
N PHE A 29 -13.54 22.05 -29.76
CA PHE A 29 -12.14 21.78 -29.49
C PHE A 29 -11.97 21.17 -28.08
N GLN A 30 -12.67 21.70 -27.08
CA GLN A 30 -12.66 21.15 -25.72
C GLN A 30 -13.16 19.70 -25.69
N ARG A 31 -14.29 19.39 -26.36
CA ARG A 31 -14.83 18.03 -26.47
C ARG A 31 -13.85 17.06 -27.14
N GLU A 32 -13.07 17.53 -28.09
CA GLU A 32 -12.06 16.70 -28.74
C GLU A 32 -10.91 16.38 -27.78
N GLN A 33 -10.41 17.37 -27.01
CA GLN A 33 -9.40 17.16 -25.99
C GLN A 33 -9.91 16.21 -24.91
N ASP A 34 -11.12 16.42 -24.41
CA ASP A 34 -11.76 15.56 -23.40
C ASP A 34 -11.88 14.11 -23.88
N TYR A 35 -12.24 13.89 -25.16
CA TYR A 35 -12.28 12.56 -25.73
C TYR A 35 -10.96 11.81 -25.60
N PHE A 36 -9.83 12.46 -25.90
CA PHE A 36 -8.52 11.83 -25.82
C PHE A 36 -8.08 11.64 -24.37
N ARG A 37 -8.31 12.63 -23.51
CA ARG A 37 -8.03 12.54 -22.06
C ARG A 37 -8.80 11.39 -21.41
N GLU A 38 -10.11 11.36 -21.59
CA GLU A 38 -10.95 10.32 -20.99
C GLU A 38 -10.61 8.92 -21.51
N LYS A 39 -10.26 8.81 -22.77
CA LYS A 39 -9.82 7.55 -23.37
C LYS A 39 -8.48 7.08 -22.82
N LEU A 40 -7.55 8.01 -22.54
CA LEU A 40 -6.27 7.70 -21.91
C LEU A 40 -6.48 7.26 -20.46
N LYS A 41 -7.24 8.03 -19.67
CA LYS A 41 -7.61 7.68 -18.28
C LYS A 41 -8.27 6.32 -18.19
N LEU A 42 -9.21 6.02 -19.08
CA LEU A 42 -9.87 4.72 -19.13
C LEU A 42 -8.87 3.58 -19.36
N ARG A 43 -7.89 3.77 -20.25
CA ARG A 43 -6.85 2.77 -20.49
C ARG A 43 -5.96 2.57 -19.28
N LEU A 44 -5.50 3.66 -18.67
CA LEU A 44 -4.65 3.60 -17.49
C LEU A 44 -5.36 2.85 -16.37
N ARG A 45 -6.53 3.30 -15.94
CA ARG A 45 -7.24 2.70 -14.80
C ARG A 45 -7.69 1.26 -15.05
N CYS A 46 -8.16 0.92 -16.27
CA CYS A 46 -8.74 -0.40 -16.52
C CYS A 46 -7.72 -1.45 -16.98
N LEU A 47 -6.67 -1.06 -17.68
CA LEU A 47 -5.67 -2.01 -18.18
C LEU A 47 -4.45 -2.10 -17.28
N LEU A 48 -3.99 -0.97 -16.74
CA LEU A 48 -2.74 -0.89 -15.99
C LEU A 48 -2.97 -0.77 -14.48
N GLY A 49 -4.07 -0.15 -14.06
CA GLY A 49 -4.39 0.08 -12.66
C GLY A 49 -3.91 1.45 -12.16
N TYR A 50 -3.76 1.60 -10.86
CA TYR A 50 -3.36 2.83 -10.20
C TYR A 50 -2.40 2.58 -9.04
N GLY A 51 -1.75 3.62 -8.55
CA GLY A 51 -0.79 3.57 -7.45
C GLY A 51 0.50 4.32 -7.76
N VAL A 52 1.50 4.16 -6.91
CA VAL A 52 2.82 4.79 -7.04
C VAL A 52 3.67 4.01 -8.05
N VAL A 53 4.10 4.69 -9.11
CA VAL A 53 4.96 4.10 -10.15
C VAL A 53 6.42 4.14 -9.70
N CYS A 54 6.89 5.31 -9.22
CA CYS A 54 8.26 5.48 -8.72
C CYS A 54 8.36 6.71 -7.82
N GLY A 55 9.39 6.75 -6.97
CA GLY A 55 9.64 7.89 -6.08
C GLY A 55 8.51 8.12 -5.07
N LEU A 56 8.19 9.38 -4.79
CA LEU A 56 7.15 9.80 -3.84
C LEU A 56 7.36 9.24 -2.42
N PHE A 57 8.61 9.19 -1.97
CA PHE A 57 8.92 8.83 -0.59
C PHE A 57 8.67 10.02 0.33
N VAL A 58 8.17 9.74 1.51
CA VAL A 58 8.05 10.70 2.60
C VAL A 58 9.21 10.45 3.54
N GLU A 59 10.02 11.49 3.78
CA GLU A 59 11.24 11.45 4.58
C GLU A 59 11.21 12.56 5.63
N PRO A 60 11.98 12.44 6.73
CA PRO A 60 12.18 13.58 7.63
C PRO A 60 12.73 14.77 6.86
N ALA A 61 12.21 15.98 7.12
CA ALA A 61 12.79 17.21 6.55
C ALA A 61 13.88 17.74 7.47
N HIS A 62 15.01 18.14 6.88
CA HIS A 62 16.09 18.81 7.59
C HIS A 62 15.98 20.32 7.45
N ASP A 63 16.51 21.08 8.43
CA ASP A 63 16.45 22.55 8.43
C ASP A 63 17.14 23.21 7.21
N ASP A 64 18.04 22.48 6.54
CA ASP A 64 18.75 22.92 5.33
C ASP A 64 18.01 22.62 4.02
N ASP A 65 16.83 22.02 4.07
CA ASP A 65 16.04 21.68 2.88
C ASP A 65 15.40 22.94 2.28
N HIS A 66 16.07 23.57 1.32
CA HIS A 66 15.58 24.70 0.52
C HIS A 66 14.57 24.30 -0.57
N ALA A 67 13.89 23.16 -0.41
CA ALA A 67 12.84 22.74 -1.33
C ALA A 67 11.63 23.69 -1.22
N ALA A 68 10.95 23.92 -2.34
CA ALA A 68 9.74 24.73 -2.35
C ALA A 68 8.71 24.15 -1.36
N GLU A 69 8.08 25.01 -0.55
CA GLU A 69 6.98 24.59 0.31
C GLU A 69 5.82 24.07 -0.57
N ALA A 70 5.21 22.95 -0.16
CA ALA A 70 4.09 22.38 -0.89
C ALA A 70 2.86 23.29 -0.74
N GLU A 71 2.16 23.55 -1.85
CA GLU A 71 0.84 24.17 -1.80
C GLU A 71 -0.14 23.18 -1.14
N THR A 72 -0.60 23.49 0.06
CA THR A 72 -1.61 22.71 0.78
C THR A 72 -2.98 23.34 0.58
N ALA A 73 -4.00 22.50 0.39
CA ALA A 73 -5.37 22.95 0.11
C ALA A 73 -6.07 23.64 1.31
N ALA A 74 -5.39 23.81 2.45
CA ALA A 74 -5.97 24.29 3.70
C ALA A 74 -5.59 25.74 4.09
N SER A 75 -4.88 26.52 3.24
CA SER A 75 -4.38 27.82 3.66
C SER A 75 -5.35 28.97 3.35
N SER A 76 -6.14 29.34 4.36
CA SER A 76 -6.80 30.66 4.45
C SER A 76 -6.45 31.38 5.75
N GLU A 77 -5.29 31.12 6.37
CA GLU A 77 -4.85 31.84 7.55
C GLU A 77 -4.05 33.10 7.17
N SER A 78 -4.34 34.21 7.90
CA SER A 78 -3.58 35.45 7.76
C SER A 78 -2.13 35.27 8.24
N GLU A 79 -1.18 35.83 7.50
CA GLU A 79 0.29 35.71 7.75
C GLU A 79 0.74 36.14 9.18
N GLU A 80 -0.08 36.90 9.92
CA GLU A 80 0.25 37.37 11.26
C GLU A 80 0.07 36.32 12.38
N ASP A 81 -0.82 35.33 12.23
CA ASP A 81 -1.01 34.27 13.21
C ASP A 81 -0.03 33.09 13.01
N SER A 82 0.45 32.90 11.79
CA SER A 82 1.43 31.88 11.43
C SER A 82 2.82 32.11 12.09
N ALA A 83 3.19 33.35 12.37
CA ALA A 83 4.50 33.68 12.94
C ALA A 83 4.64 33.32 14.44
N LYS A 84 3.56 33.02 15.14
CA LYS A 84 3.58 32.74 16.59
C LYS A 84 3.67 31.26 16.96
N ARG A 85 3.40 30.34 16.05
CA ARG A 85 3.53 28.89 16.29
C ARG A 85 4.55 28.29 15.33
N LYS A 86 5.81 28.19 15.76
CA LYS A 86 6.83 27.45 15.03
C LYS A 86 6.54 25.96 15.13
N HIS A 87 5.82 25.42 14.15
CA HIS A 87 5.74 23.98 13.98
C HIS A 87 7.08 23.47 13.44
N ARG A 88 7.63 22.44 14.09
CA ARG A 88 8.88 21.78 13.68
C ARG A 88 8.64 20.45 12.97
N ALA A 89 7.43 19.89 13.09
CA ALA A 89 7.07 18.65 12.43
C ALA A 89 6.94 18.88 10.92
N LYS A 90 8.03 18.64 10.21
CA LYS A 90 8.10 18.75 8.75
C LYS A 90 8.57 17.44 8.16
N VAL A 91 8.03 17.12 7.00
CA VAL A 91 8.47 15.98 6.18
C VAL A 91 8.76 16.47 4.77
N ARG A 92 9.60 15.74 4.07
CA ARG A 92 9.95 15.99 2.68
C ARG A 92 9.31 14.91 1.81
N LEU A 93 8.62 15.33 0.75
CA LEU A 93 8.15 14.46 -0.32
C LEU A 93 9.20 14.46 -1.43
N THR A 94 9.69 13.28 -1.83
CA THR A 94 10.65 13.14 -2.93
C THR A 94 9.96 13.22 -4.29
N PRO A 95 10.69 13.58 -5.36
CA PRO A 95 10.16 13.53 -6.72
C PRO A 95 9.65 12.13 -7.09
N GLY A 96 8.65 12.05 -7.96
CA GLY A 96 8.13 10.78 -8.42
C GLY A 96 6.88 10.89 -9.27
N LEU A 97 6.32 9.73 -9.59
CA LEU A 97 5.16 9.55 -10.43
C LEU A 97 4.18 8.57 -9.80
N ALA A 98 2.92 8.92 -9.85
CA ALA A 98 1.82 8.01 -9.53
C ALA A 98 0.67 8.18 -10.52
N VAL A 99 -0.24 7.22 -10.55
CA VAL A 99 -1.52 7.30 -11.26
C VAL A 99 -2.63 7.13 -10.25
N ASP A 100 -3.61 8.03 -10.24
CA ASP A 100 -4.76 7.92 -9.35
C ASP A 100 -5.81 6.92 -9.87
N CYS A 101 -6.83 6.64 -9.07
CA CYS A 101 -7.86 5.67 -9.43
C CYS A 101 -8.82 6.15 -10.53
N GLU A 102 -8.76 7.42 -10.93
CA GLU A 102 -9.45 7.95 -12.12
C GLU A 102 -8.60 7.82 -13.39
N GLY A 103 -7.31 7.51 -13.25
CA GLY A 103 -6.33 7.42 -14.35
C GLY A 103 -5.61 8.74 -14.62
N ASN A 104 -5.63 9.70 -13.68
CA ASN A 104 -4.83 10.91 -13.78
C ASN A 104 -3.39 10.62 -13.35
N GLU A 105 -2.44 11.22 -14.04
CA GLU A 105 -1.02 11.13 -13.72
C GLU A 105 -0.65 12.21 -12.70
N VAL A 106 -0.15 11.79 -11.53
CA VAL A 106 0.33 12.68 -10.47
C VAL A 106 1.85 12.77 -10.56
N VAL A 107 2.37 13.90 -11.06
CA VAL A 107 3.80 14.11 -11.30
C VAL A 107 4.37 15.10 -10.31
N VAL A 108 5.25 14.65 -9.43
CA VAL A 108 6.03 15.50 -8.53
C VAL A 108 7.43 15.66 -9.10
N ARG A 109 7.68 16.79 -9.76
CA ARG A 109 8.96 17.06 -10.49
C ARG A 109 10.11 17.41 -9.56
N GLY A 110 9.83 18.17 -8.51
CA GLY A 110 10.79 18.59 -7.48
C GLY A 110 10.35 18.11 -6.10
N GLY A 111 11.30 17.87 -5.21
CA GLY A 111 10.96 17.59 -3.82
C GLY A 111 10.28 18.79 -3.17
N CYS A 112 9.30 18.57 -2.30
CA CYS A 112 8.64 19.64 -1.55
C CYS A 112 8.64 19.32 -0.05
N VAL A 113 8.71 20.37 0.76
CA VAL A 113 8.62 20.27 2.22
C VAL A 113 7.18 20.52 2.65
N ILE A 114 6.67 19.66 3.51
CA ILE A 114 5.32 19.68 4.05
C ILE A 114 5.41 19.99 5.53
N ASP A 115 4.88 21.13 5.94
CA ASP A 115 4.68 21.49 7.35
C ASP A 115 3.39 20.83 7.83
N LEU A 116 3.50 19.79 8.67
CA LEU A 116 2.34 19.03 9.14
C LEU A 116 1.39 19.90 9.95
N GLY A 117 1.90 20.85 10.72
CA GLY A 117 1.05 21.72 11.51
C GLY A 117 0.24 22.72 10.71
N LYS A 118 0.73 23.12 9.52
CA LYS A 118 -0.01 23.96 8.58
C LYS A 118 -0.97 23.14 7.71
N ALA A 119 -0.56 21.94 7.34
CA ALA A 119 -1.30 21.08 6.42
C ALA A 119 -2.47 20.34 7.08
N LEU A 120 -2.39 20.07 8.38
CA LEU A 120 -3.47 19.44 9.15
C LEU A 120 -4.64 20.42 9.36
N PRO A 121 -5.89 19.93 9.21
CA PRO A 121 -7.07 20.65 9.67
C PRO A 121 -6.95 21.03 11.16
N GLU A 122 -7.53 22.15 11.55
CA GLU A 122 -7.40 22.67 12.93
C GLU A 122 -7.92 21.69 13.99
N ASP A 123 -9.00 21.01 13.68
CA ASP A 123 -9.67 20.02 14.53
C ASP A 123 -8.91 18.67 14.60
N GLU A 124 -7.89 18.48 13.77
CA GLU A 124 -7.08 17.27 13.75
C GLU A 124 -5.65 17.48 14.30
N ARG A 125 -5.29 18.70 14.71
CA ARG A 125 -3.92 19.05 15.18
C ARG A 125 -3.53 18.43 16.53
N ASP A 126 -4.47 17.85 17.25
CA ASP A 126 -4.25 17.10 18.49
C ASP A 126 -3.92 15.62 18.25
N LYS A 127 -4.02 15.15 17.01
CA LYS A 127 -3.76 13.77 16.64
C LYS A 127 -2.27 13.46 16.63
N THR A 128 -1.92 12.30 17.21
CA THR A 128 -0.54 11.78 17.22
C THR A 128 -0.23 10.87 16.02
N THR A 129 -1.24 10.51 15.25
CA THR A 129 -1.07 9.74 14.02
C THR A 129 -1.59 10.56 12.86
N VAL A 130 -0.75 10.68 11.81
CA VAL A 130 -1.01 11.54 10.66
C VAL A 130 -0.75 10.76 9.37
N TRP A 131 -1.61 10.94 8.38
CA TRP A 131 -1.45 10.37 7.04
C TRP A 131 -1.11 11.48 6.05
N VAL A 132 -0.13 11.19 5.19
CA VAL A 132 0.33 12.10 4.13
C VAL A 132 0.07 11.44 2.78
N GLY A 133 -0.55 12.17 1.87
CA GLY A 133 -0.87 11.70 0.53
C GLY A 133 -0.80 12.80 -0.51
N VAL A 134 -0.94 12.41 -1.77
CA VAL A 134 -1.00 13.30 -2.94
C VAL A 134 -2.27 13.08 -3.72
N GLN A 135 -2.76 14.14 -4.33
CA GLN A 135 -3.95 14.14 -5.17
C GLN A 135 -3.67 14.91 -6.45
N TYR A 136 -4.17 14.42 -7.58
CA TYR A 136 -4.17 15.18 -8.83
C TYR A 136 -4.94 16.48 -8.68
N ALA A 137 -4.40 17.55 -9.23
CA ALA A 137 -5.04 18.86 -9.28
C ALA A 137 -4.76 19.54 -10.61
N GLU A 138 -5.62 20.47 -10.98
CA GLU A 138 -5.45 21.34 -12.14
C GLU A 138 -5.56 22.78 -11.68
N ARG A 139 -4.76 23.67 -12.26
CA ARG A 139 -4.86 25.10 -12.02
C ARG A 139 -4.89 25.86 -13.34
N PRO A 140 -5.76 26.86 -13.49
CA PRO A 140 -5.72 27.78 -14.62
C PRO A 140 -4.51 28.69 -14.48
N VAL A 141 -3.77 28.88 -15.59
CA VAL A 141 -2.56 29.71 -15.66
C VAL A 141 -2.58 30.64 -16.89
N GLU A 142 -1.75 31.67 -16.87
CA GLU A 142 -1.60 32.66 -17.91
C GLU A 142 -2.90 33.41 -18.21
N PRO A 143 -3.28 34.39 -17.33
CA PRO A 143 -4.47 35.19 -17.54
C PRO A 143 -4.37 35.96 -18.85
N THR A 144 -5.39 35.84 -19.70
CA THR A 144 -5.46 36.45 -21.05
C THR A 144 -6.80 37.19 -21.18
N ARG A 145 -6.79 38.34 -21.83
CA ARG A 145 -8.03 39.07 -22.12
C ARG A 145 -8.74 38.44 -23.30
N ALA A 146 -10.04 38.16 -23.16
CA ALA A 146 -10.90 37.82 -24.26
C ALA A 146 -11.06 39.05 -25.20
N VAL A 147 -10.84 38.85 -26.48
CA VAL A 147 -10.87 39.95 -27.49
C VAL A 147 -12.30 40.48 -27.73
N PHE A 148 -13.31 39.69 -27.41
CA PHE A 148 -14.73 40.04 -27.62
C PHE A 148 -15.50 39.86 -26.30
N ASN A 149 -15.48 40.90 -25.45
CA ASN A 149 -16.42 41.03 -24.35
C ASN A 149 -17.26 42.28 -24.62
N ASP A 150 -18.54 42.09 -24.91
CA ASP A 150 -19.50 43.16 -25.26
C ASP A 150 -20.01 43.91 -24.03
N GLY A 151 -19.34 43.84 -22.89
CA GLY A 151 -19.76 44.47 -21.65
C GLY A 151 -18.73 45.43 -21.06
N CYS A 152 -18.99 46.70 -21.13
CA CYS A 152 -18.31 47.73 -20.36
C CYS A 152 -18.65 47.61 -18.87
N ALA A 153 -18.08 46.69 -18.14
CA ALA A 153 -18.10 46.73 -16.68
C ALA A 153 -16.99 45.86 -16.09
N ASP A 154 -16.14 46.49 -15.31
CA ASP A 154 -15.19 45.95 -14.35
C ASP A 154 -14.08 44.97 -14.82
N ASN A 155 -12.89 45.19 -14.27
CA ASN A 155 -11.64 44.48 -14.45
C ASN A 155 -11.63 42.98 -14.10
N SER A 156 -12.77 42.27 -14.12
CA SER A 156 -12.93 40.88 -13.67
C SER A 156 -12.90 39.82 -14.78
N ASP A 157 -12.84 40.19 -16.06
CA ASP A 157 -13.00 39.23 -17.17
C ASP A 157 -11.68 38.80 -17.79
N CYS A 158 -10.74 38.34 -16.98
CA CYS A 158 -9.56 37.62 -17.46
C CYS A 158 -9.92 36.12 -17.56
N GLU A 159 -9.93 35.59 -18.76
CA GLU A 159 -9.91 34.15 -19.02
C GLU A 159 -8.47 33.65 -18.89
N PHE A 160 -8.30 32.34 -18.67
CA PHE A 160 -6.99 31.73 -18.60
C PHE A 160 -6.68 30.98 -19.90
N ALA A 161 -5.45 31.16 -20.41
CA ALA A 161 -5.04 30.58 -21.68
C ALA A 161 -4.73 29.08 -21.56
N PHE A 162 -4.26 28.63 -20.37
CA PHE A 162 -3.83 27.26 -20.16
C PHE A 162 -4.38 26.73 -18.82
N THR A 163 -4.53 25.40 -18.80
CA THR A 163 -4.70 24.63 -17.56
C THR A 163 -3.41 23.85 -17.32
N GLU A 164 -2.76 24.07 -16.21
CA GLU A 164 -1.56 23.34 -15.81
C GLU A 164 -1.96 22.18 -14.88
N GLU A 165 -1.49 20.97 -15.22
CA GLU A 165 -1.62 19.80 -14.36
C GLU A 165 -0.60 19.89 -13.23
N CYS A 166 -1.06 19.75 -12.00
CA CYS A 166 -0.29 19.84 -10.78
C CYS A 166 -0.75 18.77 -9.76
N PHE A 167 -0.23 18.84 -8.57
CA PHE A 167 -0.65 17.98 -7.47
C PHE A 167 -0.95 18.82 -6.23
N ALA A 168 -1.84 18.30 -5.39
CA ALA A 168 -2.09 18.84 -4.07
C ALA A 168 -1.64 17.82 -3.02
N VAL A 169 -0.97 18.30 -1.98
CA VAL A 169 -0.66 17.49 -0.81
C VAL A 169 -1.90 17.41 0.09
N ARG A 170 -2.18 16.23 0.60
CA ARG A 170 -3.25 15.97 1.57
C ARG A 170 -2.65 15.41 2.85
N VAL A 171 -3.04 16.00 3.97
CA VAL A 171 -2.63 15.56 5.31
C VAL A 171 -3.88 15.45 6.16
N THR A 172 -4.01 14.35 6.90
CA THR A 172 -5.14 14.13 7.82
C THR A 172 -4.69 13.36 9.05
N GLY A 173 -5.34 13.60 10.18
CA GLY A 173 -5.22 12.82 11.40
C GLY A 173 -6.27 11.72 11.51
N CYS A 174 -7.15 11.58 10.51
CA CYS A 174 -8.15 10.52 10.45
C CYS A 174 -7.65 9.38 9.57
N GLU A 175 -7.87 8.14 9.99
CA GLU A 175 -7.48 6.97 9.21
C GLU A 175 -8.19 6.96 7.86
N PRO A 176 -7.45 6.95 6.73
CA PRO A 176 -8.06 6.89 5.43
C PRO A 176 -8.80 5.57 5.21
N PRO A 177 -9.91 5.60 4.48
CA PRO A 177 -10.62 4.38 4.13
C PRO A 177 -9.73 3.49 3.24
N VAL A 178 -9.75 2.20 3.54
CA VAL A 178 -9.03 1.18 2.75
C VAL A 178 -9.80 0.90 1.47
N ASP A 179 -9.12 0.93 0.33
CA ASP A 179 -9.71 0.50 -0.94
C ASP A 179 -9.67 -1.04 -1.03
N ASP A 180 -10.78 -1.66 -0.67
CA ASP A 180 -10.98 -3.12 -0.67
C ASP A 180 -11.67 -3.66 -1.94
N ARG A 181 -11.82 -2.81 -2.97
CA ARG A 181 -12.50 -3.18 -4.21
C ARG A 181 -11.70 -4.21 -4.99
N CYS A 182 -12.36 -5.29 -5.37
CA CYS A 182 -11.77 -6.35 -6.18
C CYS A 182 -11.68 -5.98 -7.67
N ASP A 183 -12.57 -5.13 -8.14
CA ASP A 183 -12.56 -4.62 -9.51
C ASP A 183 -12.57 -3.09 -9.52
N THR A 184 -11.38 -2.52 -9.68
CA THR A 184 -11.19 -1.06 -9.74
C THR A 184 -11.60 -0.45 -11.07
N CYS A 185 -11.84 -1.28 -12.10
CA CYS A 185 -12.25 -0.81 -13.42
C CYS A 185 -13.74 -0.49 -13.48
N CYS A 186 -14.58 -1.33 -12.86
CA CYS A 186 -16.03 -1.22 -12.96
C CYS A 186 -16.67 -0.36 -11.85
N SER A 187 -15.96 -0.12 -10.76
CA SER A 187 -16.44 0.69 -9.64
C SER A 187 -15.96 2.14 -9.71
N ARG A 188 -16.80 3.05 -9.21
CA ARG A 188 -16.45 4.47 -9.08
C ARG A 188 -15.24 4.63 -8.15
N CYS A 189 -14.31 5.50 -8.55
CA CYS A 189 -13.24 5.93 -7.67
C CYS A 189 -13.78 6.92 -6.65
N GLU A 190 -13.85 6.51 -5.39
CA GLU A 190 -14.30 7.37 -4.28
C GLU A 190 -13.12 8.08 -3.60
N HIS A 191 -11.94 7.50 -3.69
CA HIS A 191 -10.76 7.95 -2.97
C HIS A 191 -9.66 8.43 -3.94
N LYS A 192 -9.69 9.73 -4.25
CA LYS A 192 -8.75 10.36 -5.20
C LYS A 192 -7.36 10.62 -4.63
N VAL A 193 -7.17 10.44 -3.32
CA VAL A 193 -5.90 10.66 -2.65
C VAL A 193 -5.10 9.37 -2.65
N LEU A 194 -3.86 9.44 -3.12
CA LEU A 194 -2.88 8.38 -2.98
C LEU A 194 -2.09 8.60 -1.69
N TRP A 195 -2.35 7.75 -0.70
CA TRP A 195 -1.66 7.80 0.58
C TRP A 195 -0.26 7.22 0.46
N LEU A 196 0.72 7.96 0.98
CA LEU A 196 2.14 7.67 0.81
C LEU A 196 2.81 7.26 2.12
N ALA A 197 2.40 7.85 3.23
CA ALA A 197 2.97 7.55 4.53
C ALA A 197 1.94 7.68 5.66
N LYS A 198 2.08 6.85 6.67
CA LYS A 198 1.50 6.99 8.00
C LYS A 198 2.61 7.39 8.93
N ILE A 199 2.42 8.46 9.71
CA ILE A 199 3.40 8.96 10.66
C ILE A 199 2.79 8.80 12.05
N THR A 200 3.48 8.10 12.94
CA THR A 200 3.03 7.82 14.32
C THR A 200 3.79 8.67 15.32
N ASP A 201 3.22 8.83 16.50
CA ASP A 201 3.83 9.58 17.62
C ASP A 201 4.29 11.00 17.22
N VAL A 202 3.45 11.67 16.43
CA VAL A 202 3.73 13.04 15.96
C VAL A 202 3.50 14.04 17.09
N ASP A 203 4.53 14.83 17.41
CA ASP A 203 4.41 16.10 18.14
C ASP A 203 4.72 17.23 17.17
N LEU A 204 3.76 18.11 16.93
CA LEU A 204 3.92 19.24 15.99
C LEU A 204 5.02 20.23 16.42
N ARG A 205 5.54 20.14 17.65
CA ARG A 205 6.62 20.98 18.20
C ARG A 205 8.01 20.39 17.99
N GLU A 206 8.10 19.12 17.62
CA GLU A 206 9.36 18.39 17.44
C GLU A 206 9.54 17.96 15.98
N PRO A 207 10.79 17.82 15.51
CA PRO A 207 11.07 17.26 14.19
C PRO A 207 10.60 15.81 14.10
N VAL A 208 10.08 15.45 12.94
CA VAL A 208 9.70 14.05 12.65
C VAL A 208 10.97 13.22 12.48
N ARG A 209 11.00 12.04 13.10
CA ARG A 209 12.08 11.07 12.98
C ARG A 209 11.72 9.97 11.97
N GLU A 210 12.73 9.30 11.48
CA GLU A 210 12.60 8.24 10.47
C GLU A 210 11.74 7.07 10.95
N GLU A 211 11.92 6.66 12.19
CA GLU A 211 11.19 5.53 12.81
C GLU A 211 9.69 5.77 12.90
N GLN A 212 9.26 7.03 12.89
CA GLN A 212 7.85 7.42 12.94
C GLN A 212 7.15 7.29 11.59
N ILE A 213 7.91 7.19 10.48
CA ILE A 213 7.39 7.21 9.12
C ILE A 213 7.21 5.79 8.60
N HIS A 214 5.98 5.37 8.38
CA HIS A 214 5.61 4.06 7.86
C HIS A 214 5.14 4.18 6.41
N LEU A 215 5.88 3.58 5.49
CA LEU A 215 5.62 3.61 4.05
C LEU A 215 4.78 2.43 3.56
N ASN A 216 4.41 1.49 4.43
CA ASN A 216 3.68 0.27 4.10
C ASN A 216 2.24 0.50 3.61
N ILE A 217 1.72 1.72 3.75
CA ILE A 217 0.40 2.09 3.23
C ILE A 217 0.43 2.49 1.74
N ARG A 218 1.63 2.69 1.17
CA ARG A 218 1.78 3.07 -0.23
C ARG A 218 1.27 1.95 -1.13
N ARG A 219 0.26 2.28 -1.94
CA ARG A 219 -0.20 1.34 -2.97
C ARG A 219 0.79 1.33 -4.13
N PRO A 220 1.45 0.23 -4.47
CA PRO A 220 2.24 0.13 -5.68
C PRO A 220 1.35 0.20 -6.92
N PHE A 221 1.92 0.72 -8.01
CA PHE A 221 1.20 0.83 -9.28
C PHE A 221 0.84 -0.57 -9.81
N GLY A 222 -0.42 -0.74 -10.16
CA GLY A 222 -0.90 -1.98 -10.75
C GLY A 222 -2.41 -2.13 -10.63
N ARG A 223 -2.97 -2.96 -11.47
CA ARG A 223 -4.41 -3.28 -11.44
C ARG A 223 -4.78 -4.01 -10.15
N HIS A 224 -3.89 -4.89 -9.73
CA HIS A 224 -4.04 -5.68 -8.51
C HIS A 224 -2.71 -5.70 -7.75
N VAL A 225 -2.79 -5.46 -6.46
CA VAL A 225 -1.66 -5.65 -5.55
C VAL A 225 -1.85 -7.02 -4.90
N PRO A 226 -0.96 -7.98 -5.14
CA PRO A 226 -1.06 -9.28 -4.51
C PRO A 226 -1.02 -9.17 -2.99
N THR A 227 -1.82 -9.98 -2.32
CA THR A 227 -1.65 -10.22 -0.90
C THR A 227 -0.38 -11.06 -0.71
N VAL A 228 0.49 -10.66 0.22
CA VAL A 228 1.78 -11.29 0.50
C VAL A 228 1.88 -11.69 1.96
N ILE A 229 2.82 -12.58 2.29
CA ILE A 229 3.15 -12.92 3.67
C ILE A 229 4.06 -11.82 4.22
N THR A 230 3.65 -11.17 5.31
CA THR A 230 4.35 -10.05 5.94
C THR A 230 5.09 -10.40 7.21
N GLY A 231 4.82 -11.57 7.79
CA GLY A 231 5.48 -11.99 9.02
C GLY A 231 5.22 -13.45 9.36
N VAL A 232 6.19 -14.03 10.06
CA VAL A 232 6.13 -15.38 10.63
C VAL A 232 6.69 -15.34 12.06
N ASN A 233 6.31 -16.27 12.91
CA ASN A 233 6.80 -16.31 14.29
C ASN A 233 8.05 -17.19 14.51
N TRP A 234 8.71 -17.63 13.44
CA TRP A 234 9.95 -18.39 13.53
C TRP A 234 11.04 -17.77 12.65
N SER A 235 12.30 -17.90 13.07
CA SER A 235 13.45 -17.39 12.32
C SER A 235 13.92 -18.42 11.30
N HIS A 236 13.99 -17.99 10.05
CA HIS A 236 14.54 -18.81 8.97
C HIS A 236 16.00 -19.16 9.19
N GLY A 237 16.34 -20.45 9.06
CA GLY A 237 17.72 -20.95 9.24
C GLY A 237 18.24 -20.95 10.67
N HIS A 238 17.42 -20.58 11.66
CA HIS A 238 17.80 -20.56 13.06
C HIS A 238 17.91 -21.98 13.66
N THR A 239 18.72 -22.13 14.71
CA THR A 239 18.82 -23.37 15.47
C THR A 239 18.10 -23.19 16.80
N TYR A 240 17.00 -23.89 16.99
CA TYR A 240 16.24 -23.94 18.24
C TYR A 240 16.66 -25.13 19.09
N SER A 241 16.55 -25.01 20.39
CA SER A 241 16.56 -26.19 21.26
C SER A 241 15.36 -27.10 20.96
N VAL A 242 15.44 -28.36 21.35
CA VAL A 242 14.31 -29.30 21.20
C VAL A 242 13.06 -28.79 21.90
N GLU A 243 13.21 -28.16 23.06
CA GLU A 243 12.10 -27.63 23.87
C GLU A 243 11.47 -26.39 23.17
N GLU A 244 12.28 -25.44 22.70
CA GLU A 244 11.80 -24.26 21.97
C GLU A 244 11.09 -24.65 20.67
N ALA A 245 11.64 -25.59 19.90
CA ALA A 245 11.03 -26.06 18.67
C ALA A 245 9.68 -26.76 18.94
N ARG A 246 9.56 -27.53 20.01
CA ARG A 246 8.30 -28.15 20.43
C ARG A 246 7.27 -27.11 20.88
N ALA A 247 7.72 -26.10 21.63
CA ALA A 247 6.86 -25.00 22.05
C ALA A 247 6.36 -24.22 20.83
N LEU A 248 7.25 -23.89 19.89
CA LEU A 248 6.91 -23.21 18.66
C LEU A 248 5.84 -23.95 17.84
N LEU A 249 5.94 -25.27 17.76
CA LEU A 249 4.98 -26.12 17.03
C LEU A 249 3.69 -26.43 17.82
N GLY A 250 3.59 -25.97 19.05
CA GLY A 250 2.39 -26.14 19.87
C GLY A 250 2.21 -27.53 20.48
N THR A 251 3.31 -28.24 20.79
CA THR A 251 3.23 -29.59 21.40
C THR A 251 2.61 -29.56 22.77
N HIS A 252 2.88 -28.52 23.57
CA HIS A 252 2.51 -28.41 24.98
C HIS A 252 1.49 -27.34 25.31
N ASP A 253 1.23 -26.42 24.36
CA ASP A 253 0.29 -25.32 24.53
C ASP A 253 -0.71 -25.26 23.37
N GLU A 254 -1.99 -25.29 23.68
CA GLU A 254 -3.05 -25.23 22.69
C GLU A 254 -3.11 -23.90 21.95
N LYS A 255 -2.54 -22.85 22.52
CA LYS A 255 -2.45 -21.52 21.91
C LYS A 255 -1.16 -21.29 21.10
N ALA A 256 -0.19 -22.19 21.21
CA ALA A 256 1.05 -22.13 20.44
C ALA A 256 0.87 -22.76 19.05
N GLY A 257 1.76 -22.44 18.13
CA GLY A 257 1.79 -22.93 16.76
C GLY A 257 2.54 -21.99 15.84
N LEU A 258 2.73 -22.42 14.60
CA LEU A 258 3.30 -21.57 13.57
C LEU A 258 2.30 -20.48 13.18
N GLU A 259 2.70 -19.22 13.34
CA GLU A 259 1.88 -18.08 13.00
C GLU A 259 2.40 -17.43 11.71
N VAL A 260 1.47 -17.13 10.78
CA VAL A 260 1.73 -16.44 9.52
C VAL A 260 0.79 -15.26 9.42
N ARG A 261 1.32 -14.09 9.01
CA ARG A 261 0.54 -12.87 8.78
C ARG A 261 0.59 -12.45 7.33
N PHE A 262 -0.51 -11.86 6.86
CA PHE A 262 -0.71 -11.40 5.49
C PHE A 262 -0.85 -9.87 5.43
N SER A 263 -0.50 -9.29 4.28
CA SER A 263 -0.67 -7.85 4.03
C SER A 263 -2.15 -7.44 3.87
N GLY A 264 -3.02 -8.35 3.50
CA GLY A 264 -4.44 -8.14 3.26
C GLY A 264 -5.29 -9.30 3.78
N ASP A 265 -6.60 -9.15 3.64
CA ASP A 265 -7.56 -10.16 4.08
C ASP A 265 -7.52 -11.38 3.17
N VAL A 266 -7.41 -12.57 3.75
CA VAL A 266 -7.51 -13.86 3.07
C VAL A 266 -8.79 -14.59 3.51
N ARG A 267 -9.33 -15.40 2.62
CA ARG A 267 -10.53 -16.19 2.86
C ARG A 267 -10.23 -17.36 3.79
N VAL A 268 -10.99 -17.46 4.87
CA VAL A 268 -10.83 -18.56 5.85
C VAL A 268 -11.15 -19.92 5.23
N ASP A 269 -12.12 -19.98 4.33
CA ASP A 269 -12.49 -21.21 3.62
C ASP A 269 -11.39 -21.75 2.70
N SER A 270 -10.39 -20.92 2.36
CA SER A 270 -9.21 -21.36 1.59
C SER A 270 -8.10 -21.98 2.46
N LEU A 271 -8.16 -21.83 3.78
CA LEU A 271 -7.20 -22.42 4.71
C LEU A 271 -7.56 -23.91 4.97
N GLN A 272 -7.29 -24.74 3.98
CA GLN A 272 -7.63 -26.15 3.99
C GLN A 272 -6.44 -27.04 4.39
N PRO A 273 -6.67 -28.29 4.83
CA PRO A 273 -5.60 -29.27 5.02
C PRO A 273 -4.70 -29.37 3.78
N GLY A 274 -3.39 -29.35 3.99
CA GLY A 274 -2.39 -29.40 2.92
C GLY A 274 -1.91 -28.03 2.42
N VAL A 275 -2.51 -26.91 2.89
CA VAL A 275 -1.97 -25.56 2.68
C VAL A 275 -0.65 -25.39 3.43
N VAL A 276 -0.56 -25.89 4.66
CA VAL A 276 0.67 -25.93 5.45
C VAL A 276 1.19 -27.34 5.49
N GLU A 277 2.45 -27.53 5.13
CA GLU A 277 3.16 -28.80 5.18
C GLU A 277 4.43 -28.62 6.02
N ILE A 278 4.61 -29.47 7.02
CA ILE A 278 5.79 -29.51 7.86
C ILE A 278 6.49 -30.81 7.64
N GLN A 279 7.67 -30.76 7.04
CA GLN A 279 8.53 -31.90 6.78
C GLN A 279 9.67 -31.92 7.80
N VAL A 280 9.88 -33.06 8.44
CA VAL A 280 11.00 -33.27 9.34
C VAL A 280 11.98 -34.23 8.68
N ILE A 281 13.22 -33.79 8.58
CA ILE A 281 14.35 -34.58 8.12
C ILE A 281 15.17 -34.93 9.36
N GLU A 282 15.16 -36.20 9.73
CA GLU A 282 15.89 -36.66 10.91
C GLU A 282 17.39 -36.47 10.75
N GLY A 283 18.00 -35.81 11.72
CA GLY A 283 19.43 -35.67 11.83
C GLY A 283 20.03 -36.80 12.67
N GLY A 284 21.12 -37.36 12.24
CA GLY A 284 21.85 -38.31 13.09
C GLY A 284 23.11 -38.80 12.40
N ALA A 285 24.24 -38.74 13.09
CA ALA A 285 25.48 -39.30 12.61
C ALA A 285 25.33 -40.80 12.40
N GLY A 286 25.36 -41.25 11.15
CA GLY A 286 25.38 -42.66 10.79
C GLY A 286 24.04 -43.34 10.55
N ARG A 287 22.93 -42.61 10.55
CA ARG A 287 21.61 -43.11 10.12
C ARG A 287 21.29 -42.59 8.72
N ASN A 288 20.64 -43.41 7.92
CA ASN A 288 19.98 -42.92 6.72
C ASN A 288 18.94 -41.93 7.18
N ALA A 289 19.10 -40.63 6.87
CA ALA A 289 18.18 -39.58 7.25
C ALA A 289 16.77 -39.97 6.75
N SER A 290 15.89 -40.27 7.67
CA SER A 290 14.50 -40.53 7.34
C SER A 290 13.76 -39.19 7.26
N THR A 291 12.72 -39.15 6.46
CA THR A 291 11.90 -37.97 6.29
C THR A 291 10.46 -38.35 6.58
N TRP A 292 9.81 -37.53 7.40
CA TRP A 292 8.40 -37.73 7.71
C TRP A 292 7.67 -36.39 7.74
N TYR A 293 6.35 -36.44 7.65
CA TYR A 293 5.50 -35.27 7.64
C TYR A 293 4.75 -35.13 8.95
N MET A 294 4.76 -33.94 9.49
CA MET A 294 4.07 -33.59 10.72
C MET A 294 2.65 -33.14 10.38
N GLY A 295 1.65 -33.84 10.87
CA GLY A 295 0.24 -33.44 10.76
C GLY A 295 -0.08 -32.27 11.67
N GLY A 296 -1.02 -31.45 11.28
CA GLY A 296 -1.45 -30.32 12.08
C GLY A 296 -2.83 -29.81 11.70
N THR A 297 -3.30 -28.84 12.45
CA THR A 297 -4.61 -28.19 12.26
C THR A 297 -4.49 -26.68 12.48
N PHE A 298 -5.35 -25.92 11.84
CA PHE A 298 -5.50 -24.49 12.11
C PHE A 298 -6.22 -24.31 13.44
N THR A 299 -5.64 -23.47 14.32
CA THR A 299 -6.23 -23.06 15.59
C THR A 299 -6.75 -21.63 15.57
N GLU A 300 -6.30 -20.84 14.62
CA GLU A 300 -6.78 -19.50 14.28
C GLU A 300 -6.76 -19.36 12.74
N PRO A 301 -7.73 -18.67 12.12
CA PRO A 301 -8.89 -17.98 12.69
C PRO A 301 -10.01 -18.93 13.14
N ASP A 302 -11.06 -18.39 13.76
CA ASP A 302 -12.28 -19.14 14.02
C ASP A 302 -12.92 -19.61 12.70
N PRO A 303 -13.39 -20.87 12.61
CA PRO A 303 -13.98 -21.39 11.38
C PRO A 303 -15.23 -20.64 10.89
N GLY A 304 -15.82 -19.79 11.73
CA GLY A 304 -16.97 -18.95 11.41
C GLY A 304 -16.63 -17.61 10.78
N ASP A 305 -15.37 -17.22 10.79
CA ASP A 305 -14.91 -15.98 10.17
C ASP A 305 -14.89 -16.13 8.64
N GLU A 306 -15.25 -15.07 7.93
CA GLU A 306 -15.18 -15.05 6.45
C GLU A 306 -13.77 -14.73 5.98
N PHE A 307 -13.08 -13.79 6.67
CA PHE A 307 -11.76 -13.31 6.34
C PHE A 307 -10.85 -13.25 7.57
N THR A 308 -9.54 -13.34 7.31
CA THR A 308 -8.49 -13.19 8.31
C THR A 308 -7.24 -12.54 7.72
N ARG A 309 -6.40 -11.94 8.55
CA ARG A 309 -5.07 -11.43 8.16
C ARG A 309 -3.92 -12.31 8.61
N GLY A 310 -4.21 -13.49 9.08
CA GLY A 310 -3.22 -14.46 9.49
C GLY A 310 -3.84 -15.76 9.91
N PHE A 311 -3.00 -16.74 10.16
CA PHE A 311 -3.42 -18.01 10.72
C PHE A 311 -2.38 -18.50 11.74
N ARG A 312 -2.84 -19.41 12.59
CA ARG A 312 -1.98 -20.22 13.46
C ARG A 312 -2.21 -21.69 13.16
N PHE A 313 -1.11 -22.41 12.89
CA PHE A 313 -1.11 -23.82 12.59
C PHE A 313 -0.36 -24.61 13.64
N ARG A 314 -1.05 -25.53 14.31
CA ARG A 314 -0.53 -26.35 15.40
C ARG A 314 -0.37 -27.79 14.98
N GLN A 315 0.74 -28.41 15.37
CA GLN A 315 0.94 -29.84 15.16
C GLN A 315 -0.04 -30.70 15.96
N THR A 316 -0.43 -31.83 15.37
CA THR A 316 -1.28 -32.84 16.00
C THR A 316 -0.63 -34.24 16.04
N THR A 317 0.58 -34.36 15.50
CA THR A 317 1.34 -35.60 15.48
C THR A 317 1.83 -35.98 16.87
N ARG A 318 1.87 -37.25 17.17
CA ARG A 318 2.43 -37.76 18.44
C ARG A 318 3.95 -37.86 18.46
N GLU A 319 4.56 -37.88 17.28
CA GLU A 319 6.01 -37.90 17.14
C GLU A 319 6.62 -36.56 17.55
N THR A 320 7.80 -36.63 18.17
CA THR A 320 8.45 -35.46 18.73
C THR A 320 9.78 -35.22 18.05
N LEU A 321 10.13 -33.94 17.89
CA LEU A 321 11.45 -33.53 17.41
C LEU A 321 12.56 -34.01 18.33
N GLN A 322 13.72 -34.31 17.71
CA GLN A 322 14.92 -34.76 18.38
C GLN A 322 16.14 -33.92 17.98
N ASP A 323 17.25 -34.12 18.68
CA ASP A 323 18.53 -33.50 18.35
C ASP A 323 18.97 -33.83 16.91
N GLY A 324 19.38 -32.82 16.19
CA GLY A 324 19.84 -32.90 14.80
C GLY A 324 18.75 -32.84 13.74
N ASP A 325 17.49 -32.78 14.10
CA ASP A 325 16.38 -32.66 13.16
C ASP A 325 16.42 -31.34 12.40
N ARG A 326 15.96 -31.39 11.15
CA ARG A 326 15.69 -30.21 10.32
C ARG A 326 14.18 -30.15 10.04
N VAL A 327 13.60 -29.00 10.28
CA VAL A 327 12.19 -28.79 10.04
C VAL A 327 12.03 -27.85 8.85
N LEU A 328 11.44 -28.34 7.78
CA LEU A 328 11.05 -27.56 6.62
C LEU A 328 9.56 -27.24 6.72
N VAL A 329 9.24 -25.96 6.65
CA VAL A 329 7.86 -25.45 6.66
C VAL A 329 7.54 -24.91 5.29
N SER A 330 6.55 -25.47 4.63
CA SER A 330 6.06 -25.04 3.33
C SER A 330 4.63 -24.55 3.45
N VAL A 331 4.37 -23.31 3.01
CA VAL A 331 3.03 -22.74 2.91
C VAL A 331 2.68 -22.60 1.44
N ARG A 332 1.72 -23.38 0.96
CA ARG A 332 1.27 -23.37 -0.43
C ARG A 332 0.33 -22.19 -0.65
N ALA A 333 0.92 -21.03 -0.82
CA ALA A 333 0.20 -19.76 -0.95
C ALA A 333 -0.69 -19.72 -2.19
N ALA A 334 -0.40 -20.54 -3.21
CA ALA A 334 -1.25 -20.71 -4.39
C ALA A 334 -2.68 -21.17 -4.07
N PHE A 335 -2.90 -21.82 -2.94
CA PHE A 335 -4.23 -22.27 -2.49
C PHE A 335 -4.89 -21.33 -1.49
N ILE A 336 -4.16 -20.34 -0.96
CA ILE A 336 -4.71 -19.30 -0.09
C ILE A 336 -5.24 -18.19 -0.97
N LEU A 337 -6.52 -17.89 -0.86
CA LEU A 337 -7.17 -16.88 -1.67
C LEU A 337 -7.36 -15.58 -0.86
N ASP A 338 -7.06 -14.46 -1.47
CA ASP A 338 -7.40 -13.17 -0.93
C ASP A 338 -8.92 -12.88 -1.01
N ARG A 339 -9.36 -11.74 -0.49
CA ARG A 339 -10.76 -11.28 -0.56
C ARG A 339 -11.32 -11.32 -1.99
N CYS A 340 -10.46 -11.11 -2.99
CA CYS A 340 -10.82 -11.07 -4.40
C CYS A 340 -10.70 -12.43 -5.11
N CYS A 341 -10.61 -13.51 -4.36
CA CYS A 341 -10.42 -14.87 -4.88
C CYS A 341 -9.15 -15.03 -5.73
N ARG A 342 -8.10 -14.28 -5.43
CA ARG A 342 -6.80 -14.40 -6.09
C ARG A 342 -5.79 -15.05 -5.18
N PRO A 343 -4.87 -15.86 -5.71
CA PRO A 343 -3.85 -16.49 -4.90
C PRO A 343 -2.96 -15.50 -4.20
N VAL A 344 -2.61 -15.78 -2.96
CA VAL A 344 -1.57 -15.05 -2.21
C VAL A 344 -0.22 -15.25 -2.90
N ASP A 345 0.59 -14.20 -3.01
CA ASP A 345 1.95 -14.28 -3.53
C ASP A 345 2.90 -14.71 -2.41
N GLY A 346 3.16 -16.01 -2.35
CA GLY A 346 3.93 -16.65 -1.30
C GLY A 346 5.40 -16.79 -1.57
N THR A 347 5.88 -16.44 -2.77
CA THR A 347 7.28 -16.62 -3.14
C THR A 347 8.20 -16.02 -2.08
N ASN A 348 9.05 -16.86 -1.47
CA ASN A 348 9.95 -16.40 -0.42
C ASN A 348 11.22 -15.82 -1.02
N VAL A 349 11.48 -14.55 -0.73
CA VAL A 349 12.67 -13.83 -1.22
C VAL A 349 13.74 -13.82 -0.12
N GLY A 350 14.57 -14.86 -0.08
CA GLY A 350 15.80 -14.87 0.70
C GLY A 350 15.65 -14.96 2.22
N GLY A 351 14.54 -15.50 2.73
CA GLY A 351 14.36 -15.76 4.16
C GLY A 351 14.28 -14.52 5.05
N ARG A 352 13.95 -13.37 4.48
CA ARG A 352 13.94 -12.08 5.18
C ARG A 352 12.55 -11.58 5.58
N VAL A 353 11.61 -12.49 5.76
CA VAL A 353 10.29 -12.12 6.27
C VAL A 353 10.41 -11.78 7.76
N PRO A 354 9.84 -10.66 8.22
CA PRO A 354 9.94 -10.21 9.60
C PRO A 354 9.39 -11.23 10.60
N LEU A 355 10.02 -11.28 11.78
CA LEU A 355 9.47 -11.99 12.92
C LEU A 355 8.29 -11.23 13.49
N ILE A 356 7.19 -11.94 13.74
CA ILE A 356 6.04 -11.40 14.43
C ILE A 356 6.46 -11.05 15.87
N GLY A 357 6.25 -9.78 16.26
CA GLY A 357 6.62 -9.26 17.58
C GLY A 357 8.03 -8.68 17.66
N ALA A 358 8.81 -8.68 16.58
CA ALA A 358 10.05 -7.91 16.53
C ALA A 358 9.73 -6.42 16.35
N GLU A 359 10.25 -5.58 17.24
CA GLU A 359 9.97 -4.14 17.26
C GLU A 359 10.63 -3.38 16.09
N ASP A 360 11.69 -3.96 15.52
CA ASP A 360 12.50 -3.34 14.45
C ASP A 360 12.16 -3.91 13.09
N THR A 361 11.07 -3.44 12.49
CA THR A 361 10.85 -3.64 11.06
C THR A 361 11.50 -2.46 10.34
N PRO A 362 12.62 -2.66 9.59
CA PRO A 362 13.25 -1.57 8.87
C PRO A 362 12.25 -0.92 7.92
N SER A 363 12.15 0.41 7.93
CA SER A 363 11.41 1.14 6.89
C SER A 363 12.20 0.99 5.59
N GLY A 364 11.67 0.22 4.63
CA GLY A 364 12.36 0.01 3.36
C GLY A 364 12.42 1.28 2.52
N ARG A 365 13.59 1.56 1.95
CA ARG A 365 13.84 2.67 1.05
C ARG A 365 14.48 2.19 -0.24
N GLY A 366 14.13 2.83 -1.34
CA GLY A 366 14.78 2.59 -2.63
C GLY A 366 14.76 1.13 -3.05
N CYS A 367 15.93 0.55 -3.28
CA CYS A 367 16.09 -0.85 -3.69
C CYS A 367 15.78 -1.86 -2.58
N ASP A 368 15.67 -1.42 -1.33
CA ASP A 368 15.30 -2.28 -0.21
C ASP A 368 13.79 -2.50 -0.12
N VAL A 369 13.00 -1.75 -0.88
CA VAL A 369 11.55 -1.95 -0.99
C VAL A 369 11.28 -3.13 -1.94
N PRO A 370 10.54 -4.17 -1.49
CA PRO A 370 10.19 -5.27 -2.39
C PRO A 370 9.39 -4.78 -3.60
N PRO A 371 9.39 -5.51 -4.71
CA PRO A 371 8.66 -5.12 -5.92
C PRO A 371 7.18 -4.82 -5.69
N SER A 372 6.56 -5.44 -4.67
CA SER A 372 5.19 -5.15 -4.25
C SER A 372 5.01 -3.79 -3.56
N GLY A 373 6.10 -3.14 -3.12
CA GLY A 373 6.05 -1.89 -2.37
C GLY A 373 5.44 -2.01 -0.97
N ILE A 374 5.22 -3.22 -0.47
CA ILE A 374 4.62 -3.50 0.83
C ILE A 374 5.73 -3.90 1.79
N GLY A 375 6.25 -2.93 2.52
CA GLY A 375 7.28 -3.16 3.53
C GLY A 375 8.62 -3.68 2.98
N PRO A 376 9.66 -3.74 3.83
CA PRO A 376 11.01 -4.03 3.36
C PRO A 376 11.25 -5.51 3.04
N TRP A 377 10.54 -6.43 3.69
CA TRP A 377 10.84 -7.86 3.61
C TRP A 377 9.55 -8.67 3.69
N THR A 378 8.89 -8.82 2.56
CA THR A 378 7.70 -9.67 2.43
C THR A 378 8.00 -10.85 1.53
N SER A 379 7.12 -11.84 1.48
CA SER A 379 7.08 -12.76 0.36
C SER A 379 6.67 -12.01 -0.91
N GLY A 380 6.82 -12.62 -2.05
CA GLY A 380 6.22 -12.17 -3.28
C GLY A 380 7.19 -11.63 -4.32
N THR A 381 6.79 -11.82 -5.57
CA THR A 381 7.47 -11.32 -6.78
C THR A 381 6.57 -10.40 -7.61
N GLY A 382 5.35 -10.14 -7.15
CA GLY A 382 4.33 -9.39 -7.86
C GLY A 382 3.34 -10.27 -8.64
N ALA A 383 3.52 -11.59 -8.61
CA ALA A 383 2.62 -12.57 -9.24
C ALA A 383 2.06 -13.50 -8.17
N GLY A 384 0.73 -13.53 -8.02
CA GLY A 384 0.08 -14.40 -7.03
C GLY A 384 0.36 -15.87 -7.27
N GLY A 385 0.47 -16.62 -6.18
CA GLY A 385 0.71 -18.06 -6.18
C GLY A 385 2.02 -18.46 -5.54
N ASP A 386 2.54 -19.63 -5.96
CA ASP A 386 3.80 -20.21 -5.52
C ASP A 386 3.78 -20.71 -4.06
N VAL A 387 4.95 -21.08 -3.55
CA VAL A 387 5.14 -21.68 -2.23
C VAL A 387 6.10 -20.83 -1.40
N PHE A 388 5.71 -20.55 -0.18
CA PHE A 388 6.61 -20.00 0.83
C PHE A 388 7.33 -21.15 1.51
N GLU A 389 8.65 -21.16 1.47
CA GLU A 389 9.47 -22.17 2.10
C GLU A 389 10.41 -21.56 3.13
N SER A 390 10.42 -22.14 4.31
CA SER A 390 11.32 -21.77 5.41
C SER A 390 11.74 -22.99 6.18
N TRP A 391 12.88 -22.95 6.83
CA TRP A 391 13.39 -24.07 7.64
C TRP A 391 14.08 -23.57 8.90
N PHE A 392 14.18 -24.43 9.85
CA PHE A 392 14.98 -24.25 11.06
C PHE A 392 15.60 -25.58 11.48
N PHE A 393 16.58 -25.52 12.32
CA PHE A 393 17.32 -26.67 12.86
C PHE A 393 16.94 -26.88 14.30
N VAL A 394 17.04 -28.15 14.75
CA VAL A 394 16.77 -28.53 16.13
C VAL A 394 18.05 -29.12 16.70
N LYS A 395 18.45 -28.65 17.87
CA LYS A 395 19.65 -29.12 18.57
C LYS A 395 19.38 -29.25 20.06
N GLU A 396 19.94 -30.29 20.67
CA GLU A 396 19.94 -30.40 22.13
C GLU A 396 20.71 -29.22 22.73
N GLY A 397 20.09 -28.52 23.69
CA GLY A 397 20.65 -27.32 24.33
C GLY A 397 21.73 -27.62 25.36
#